data_11ecd78a2034cb01a69fa1510ac0e2a6
#
_entry.id   11ecd78a2034cb01a69fa1510ac0e2a6
#
_cell.length_a   1.000
_cell.length_b   1.000
_cell.length_c   1.000
_cell.angle_alpha   90.00
_cell.angle_beta   90.00
_cell.angle_gamma   90.00
#
_symmetry.space_group_name_H-M   'P 1'
#
loop_
_entity.id
_entity.type
_entity.pdbx_description
1 polymer ?
#
loop_
_entity_poly.entity_id
_entity_poly.type
_entity_poly.pdbx_seq_one_letter_code
_entity_poly.pdbx_strand_id
1 'polypeptide(L)'
;MNVNPLDGIFQALASVPRRQILAFLAQTALSTSDLAARFGMSPPAVSRHLSVLQQAGLVSAERQGQRVLYRLNRDALLGALARFASEVDGPLRREPQVPRAPREAI
;
A
#
# COMPACT_ATOMS: atom_id res chain seq x y z
N MET A 1 10.83 21.31 1.99
CA MET A 1 10.40 20.67 0.76
C MET A 1 9.12 19.88 0.98
N ASN A 2 8.18 20.09 0.12
CA ASN A 2 6.90 19.41 0.24
C ASN A 2 6.93 18.07 -0.41
N VAL A 3 6.48 17.09 0.32
CA VAL A 3 6.38 15.73 -0.20
C VAL A 3 4.91 15.42 -0.36
N ASN A 4 4.52 15.08 -1.56
CA ASN A 4 3.16 14.66 -1.81
C ASN A 4 2.93 13.36 -1.06
N PRO A 5 1.90 13.27 -0.20
CA PRO A 5 1.64 12.01 0.51
C PRO A 5 1.49 10.80 -0.40
N LEU A 6 0.99 11.01 -1.63
CA LEU A 6 0.90 9.91 -2.58
C LEU A 6 2.26 9.38 -2.98
N ASP A 7 3.28 10.23 -3.05
CA ASP A 7 4.62 9.78 -3.43
C ASP A 7 5.16 8.79 -2.41
N GLY A 8 4.96 9.08 -1.12
CA GLY A 8 5.40 8.16 -0.09
C GLY A 8 4.68 6.83 -0.15
N ILE A 9 3.39 6.86 -0.44
CA ILE A 9 2.62 5.63 -0.57
C ILE A 9 3.10 4.82 -1.76
N PHE A 10 3.29 5.45 -2.91
CA PHE A 10 3.75 4.73 -4.09
C PHE A 10 5.16 4.19 -3.90
N GLN A 11 6.02 4.93 -3.22
CA GLN A 11 7.35 4.40 -2.91
C GLN A 11 7.26 3.17 -2.01
N ALA A 12 6.39 3.22 -1.02
CA ALA A 12 6.22 2.07 -0.15
C ALA A 12 5.68 0.87 -0.91
N LEU A 13 4.85 1.11 -1.92
CA LEU A 13 4.28 0.04 -2.74
C LEU A 13 5.24 -0.45 -3.82
N ALA A 14 6.33 0.24 -4.06
CA ALA A 14 7.28 -0.13 -5.11
C ALA A 14 8.25 -1.19 -4.61
N SER A 15 7.72 -2.22 -3.97
CA SER A 15 8.54 -3.28 -3.39
C SER A 15 7.67 -4.53 -3.30
N VAL A 16 8.11 -5.60 -3.91
CA VAL A 16 7.35 -6.84 -3.87
C VAL A 16 7.14 -7.32 -2.43
N PRO A 17 8.18 -7.38 -1.58
CA PRO A 17 7.94 -7.82 -0.20
C PRO A 17 6.94 -6.95 0.54
N ARG A 18 6.99 -5.64 0.35
CA ARG A 18 6.05 -4.78 1.05
C ARG A 18 4.62 -4.98 0.58
N ARG A 19 4.41 -5.17 -0.72
CA ARG A 19 3.07 -5.48 -1.20
C ARG A 19 2.57 -6.80 -0.66
N GLN A 20 3.45 -7.79 -0.53
CA GLN A 20 3.07 -9.07 0.04
C GLN A 20 2.71 -8.96 1.52
N ILE A 21 3.45 -8.14 2.26
CA ILE A 21 3.11 -7.88 3.66
C ILE A 21 1.71 -7.28 3.75
N LEU A 22 1.42 -6.29 2.94
CA LEU A 22 0.09 -5.68 2.96
C LEU A 22 -0.99 -6.68 2.63
N ALA A 23 -0.74 -7.57 1.68
CA ALA A 23 -1.73 -8.59 1.33
C ALA A 23 -2.00 -9.53 2.50
N PHE A 24 -0.97 -9.92 3.24
CA PHE A 24 -1.19 -10.74 4.43
C PHE A 24 -1.94 -9.96 5.51
N LEU A 25 -1.56 -8.70 5.71
CA LEU A 25 -2.23 -7.90 6.74
C LEU A 25 -3.66 -7.55 6.36
N ALA A 26 -4.01 -7.66 5.08
CA ALA A 26 -5.39 -7.48 4.66
C ALA A 26 -6.29 -8.59 5.21
N GLN A 27 -5.71 -9.72 5.58
CA GLN A 27 -6.49 -10.85 6.09
C GLN A 27 -6.55 -10.87 7.60
N THR A 28 -5.47 -10.48 8.26
CA THR A 28 -5.42 -10.50 9.72
C THR A 28 -4.23 -9.68 10.20
N ALA A 29 -4.31 -9.21 11.43
CA ALA A 29 -3.17 -8.54 12.06
C ALA A 29 -2.09 -9.57 12.36
N LEU A 30 -0.84 -9.20 12.17
CA LEU A 30 0.29 -10.10 12.36
C LEU A 30 1.43 -9.36 13.02
N SER A 31 2.23 -10.11 13.79
CA SER A 31 3.45 -9.57 14.38
C SER A 31 4.61 -9.68 13.39
N THR A 32 5.72 -9.04 13.74
CA THR A 32 6.94 -9.16 12.96
C THR A 32 7.35 -10.62 12.82
N SER A 33 7.28 -11.37 13.93
CA SER A 33 7.65 -12.79 13.91
C SER A 33 6.74 -13.60 12.99
N ASP A 34 5.43 -13.33 13.04
CA ASP A 34 4.49 -14.01 12.17
C ASP A 34 4.82 -13.79 10.72
N LEU A 35 5.11 -12.53 10.37
CA LEU A 35 5.43 -12.20 8.99
C LEU A 35 6.76 -12.81 8.57
N ALA A 36 7.75 -12.78 9.46
CA ALA A 36 9.06 -13.36 9.14
C ALA A 36 8.93 -14.84 8.84
N ALA A 37 8.11 -15.54 9.62
CA ALA A 37 7.91 -16.97 9.40
C ALA A 37 7.25 -17.24 8.05
N ARG A 38 6.31 -16.39 7.65
CA ARG A 38 5.60 -16.60 6.38
C ARG A 38 6.48 -16.35 5.18
N PHE A 39 7.42 -15.40 5.29
CA PHE A 39 8.24 -15.02 4.16
C PHE A 39 9.59 -15.68 4.12
N GLY A 40 10.00 -16.33 5.22
CA GLY A 40 11.37 -16.81 5.30
C GLY A 40 12.38 -15.70 5.35
N MET A 41 11.97 -14.52 5.82
CA MET A 41 12.86 -13.37 5.98
C MET A 41 13.24 -13.22 7.44
N SER A 42 14.37 -12.57 7.69
CA SER A 42 14.75 -12.30 9.06
C SER A 42 13.82 -11.26 9.68
N PRO A 43 13.56 -11.35 10.99
CA PRO A 43 12.75 -10.34 11.64
C PRO A 43 13.24 -8.91 11.45
N PRO A 44 14.56 -8.63 11.50
CA PRO A 44 15.02 -7.26 11.22
C PRO A 44 14.67 -6.78 9.83
N ALA A 45 14.71 -7.67 8.82
CA ALA A 45 14.34 -7.28 7.46
C ALA A 45 12.87 -6.94 7.39
N VAL A 46 12.02 -7.76 8.03
CA VAL A 46 10.58 -7.49 8.08
C VAL A 46 10.32 -6.17 8.80
N SER A 47 11.04 -5.93 9.90
CA SER A 47 10.87 -4.68 10.66
C SER A 47 11.17 -3.46 9.79
N ARG A 48 12.21 -3.54 8.95
CA ARG A 48 12.52 -2.42 8.07
C ARG A 48 11.41 -2.17 7.07
N HIS A 49 10.85 -3.23 6.50
CA HIS A 49 9.72 -3.07 5.58
C HIS A 49 8.50 -2.49 6.29
N LEU A 50 8.22 -2.97 7.50
CA LEU A 50 7.09 -2.45 8.27
C LEU A 50 7.29 -0.99 8.62
N SER A 51 8.52 -0.58 8.90
CA SER A 51 8.81 0.82 9.20
C SER A 51 8.50 1.71 8.01
N VAL A 52 8.88 1.29 6.81
CA VAL A 52 8.56 2.03 5.60
C VAL A 52 7.06 2.14 5.41
N LEU A 53 6.35 1.03 5.58
CA LEU A 53 4.90 1.01 5.44
C LEU A 53 4.22 1.88 6.49
N GLN A 54 4.74 1.87 7.72
CA GLN A 54 4.17 2.65 8.80
C GLN A 54 4.37 4.15 8.56
N GLN A 55 5.55 4.54 8.08
CA GLN A 55 5.82 5.93 7.79
C GLN A 55 4.94 6.45 6.65
N ALA A 56 4.59 5.57 5.73
CA ALA A 56 3.69 5.93 4.64
C ALA A 56 2.22 5.94 5.08
N GLY A 57 1.93 5.52 6.31
CA GLY A 57 0.55 5.50 6.80
C GLY A 57 -0.24 4.29 6.35
N LEU A 58 0.42 3.29 5.80
CA LEU A 58 -0.28 2.13 5.25
C LEU A 58 -0.51 1.03 6.27
N VAL A 59 0.23 1.05 7.36
CA VAL A 59 0.01 0.11 8.46
C VAL A 59 0.10 0.86 9.77
N SER A 60 -0.53 0.31 10.80
CA SER A 60 -0.41 0.79 12.16
C SER A 60 0.02 -0.36 13.04
N ALA A 61 0.63 -0.01 14.18
CA ALA A 61 1.12 -0.98 15.13
C ALA A 61 0.33 -0.85 16.41
N GLU A 62 0.00 -1.96 17.00
CA GLU A 62 -0.76 -1.99 18.25
C GLU A 62 -0.13 -3.00 19.19
N ARG A 63 0.20 -2.53 20.40
CA ARG A 63 0.78 -3.42 21.38
C ARG A 63 -0.32 -4.23 22.05
N GLN A 64 -0.11 -5.53 22.12
CA GLN A 64 -1.00 -6.43 22.83
C GLN A 64 -0.14 -7.31 23.73
N GLY A 65 -0.07 -6.96 25.00
CA GLY A 65 0.81 -7.63 25.93
C GLY A 65 2.26 -7.39 25.53
N GLN A 66 3.00 -8.46 25.29
CA GLN A 66 4.38 -8.37 24.88
C GLN A 66 4.55 -8.41 23.36
N ARG A 67 3.46 -8.56 22.65
CA ARG A 67 3.49 -8.60 21.19
C ARG A 67 3.08 -7.25 20.64
N VAL A 68 3.58 -6.97 19.46
CA VAL A 68 3.11 -5.83 18.66
C VAL A 68 2.51 -6.40 17.40
N LEU A 69 1.25 -6.09 17.17
CA LEU A 69 0.54 -6.52 15.98
C LEU A 69 0.44 -5.37 15.00
N TYR A 70 0.66 -5.68 13.74
CA TYR A 70 0.55 -4.70 12.66
C TYR A 70 -0.74 -4.94 11.92
N ARG A 71 -1.40 -3.86 11.52
CA ARG A 71 -2.67 -3.91 10.81
C ARG A 71 -2.58 -3.05 9.58
N LEU A 72 -3.24 -3.48 8.53
CA LEU A 72 -3.39 -2.67 7.33
C LEU A 72 -4.34 -1.50 7.61
N ASN A 73 -3.92 -0.31 7.21
CA ASN A 73 -4.82 0.83 7.16
C ASN A 73 -5.50 0.81 5.79
N ARG A 74 -6.57 0.03 5.71
CA ARG A 74 -7.22 -0.23 4.43
C ARG A 74 -7.70 1.05 3.75
N ASP A 75 -8.29 1.95 4.52
CA ASP A 75 -8.81 3.20 3.95
C ASP A 75 -7.70 4.06 3.40
N ALA A 76 -6.54 4.09 4.06
CA ALA A 76 -5.41 4.86 3.58
C ALA A 76 -4.92 4.33 2.24
N LEU A 77 -4.81 3.01 2.12
CA LEU A 77 -4.33 2.41 0.88
C LEU A 77 -5.34 2.61 -0.24
N LEU A 78 -6.58 2.21 0.00
CA LEU A 78 -7.58 2.28 -1.06
C LEU A 78 -7.93 3.71 -1.42
N GLY A 79 -7.91 4.61 -0.43
CA GLY A 79 -8.14 6.02 -0.70
C GLY A 79 -7.05 6.63 -1.57
N ALA A 80 -5.79 6.27 -1.32
CA ALA A 80 -4.68 6.77 -2.14
C ALA A 80 -4.78 6.28 -3.57
N LEU A 81 -5.08 5.00 -3.74
CA LEU A 81 -5.23 4.44 -5.08
C LEU A 81 -6.40 5.07 -5.83
N ALA A 82 -7.51 5.29 -5.12
CA ALA A 82 -8.68 5.91 -5.72
C ALA A 82 -8.38 7.36 -6.13
N ARG A 83 -7.64 8.09 -5.30
CA ARG A 83 -7.28 9.46 -5.63
C ARG A 83 -6.45 9.52 -6.90
N PHE A 84 -5.46 8.66 -7.01
CA PHE A 84 -4.64 8.68 -8.20
C PHE A 84 -5.44 8.24 -9.42
N ALA A 85 -6.26 7.21 -9.26
CA ALA A 85 -7.13 6.76 -10.36
C ALA A 85 -8.02 7.89 -10.81
N SER A 86 -8.54 8.69 -9.89
CA SER A 86 -9.41 9.79 -10.22
C SER A 86 -8.67 10.89 -10.98
N GLU A 87 -7.40 11.13 -10.64
CA GLU A 87 -6.59 12.11 -11.36
C GLU A 87 -6.40 11.73 -12.82
N VAL A 88 -6.24 10.44 -13.08
CA VAL A 88 -6.03 9.94 -14.42
C VAL A 88 -7.34 9.90 -15.21
N ASP A 89 -8.42 9.52 -14.53
CA ASP A 89 -9.66 9.14 -15.18
C ASP A 89 -10.78 10.13 -14.99
N GLY A 90 -10.64 11.06 -14.03
CA GLY A 90 -11.71 11.93 -13.59
C GLY A 90 -12.37 12.76 -14.66
N PRO A 91 -11.92 13.99 -14.86
CA PRO A 91 -12.57 14.85 -15.85
C PRO A 91 -12.51 14.28 -17.25
N LEU A 92 -11.41 13.60 -17.59
CA LEU A 92 -11.25 13.03 -18.91
C LEU A 92 -12.23 11.90 -19.16
N ARG A 93 -12.56 11.21 -18.10
CA ARG A 93 -13.44 10.06 -18.18
C ARG A 93 -14.84 10.45 -18.65
N ARG A 94 -15.24 11.63 -18.33
CA ARG A 94 -16.54 12.08 -18.74
C ARG A 94 -16.65 12.26 -20.22
N GLU A 95 -15.55 12.41 -20.88
CA GLU A 95 -15.57 12.50 -22.30
C GLU A 95 -15.96 11.16 -22.86
N PRO A 96 -16.90 11.18 -23.70
CA PRO A 96 -17.24 9.92 -24.33
C PRO A 96 -16.07 9.42 -25.07
N GLN A 97 -15.67 8.78 -24.98
CA GLN A 97 -14.57 8.60 -25.43
C GLN A 97 -14.18 8.15 -26.45
N VAL A 98 -14.11 8.59 -26.58
CA VAL A 98 -13.64 8.35 -27.18
C VAL A 98 -13.09 7.88 -27.56
N PRO A 99 -13.05 7.70 -27.87
CA PRO A 99 -12.51 7.12 -28.08
C PRO A 99 -11.53 6.72 -28.18
N ARG A 100 -11.33 6.47 -27.89
CA ARG A 100 -10.48 5.99 -27.78
C ARG A 100 -10.00 5.38 -28.56
N ALA A 101 -10.40 5.33 -28.98
CA ALA A 101 -10.16 4.84 -29.65
C ALA A 101 -9.58 4.67 -30.41
N PRO A 102 -9.43 4.86 -30.67
CA PRO A 102 -9.07 4.71 -31.30
C PRO A 102 -8.46 4.32 -31.60
N ARG A 103 -8.47 4.49 -31.16
CA ARG A 103 -8.12 3.97 -31.27
C ARG A 103 -8.13 3.36 -32.02
N GLU A 104 -8.66 3.33 -32.06
CA GLU A 104 -8.82 2.86 -32.77
C GLU A 104 -8.73 2.87 -33.70
N ALA A 105 -8.72 3.09 -33.96
CA ALA A 105 -8.72 3.17 -34.72
C ALA A 105 -8.42 3.24 -35.43
N ILE A 106 -8.31 3.31 -35.61
CA ILE A 106 -8.17 3.39 -36.14
C ILE A 106 -8.03 3.23 -36.80
#